data_904f6e9cd417c362d6a60d00ecf8712a
#
_entry.id   904f6e9cd417c362d6a60d00ecf8712a
#
_cell.length_a   1.000
_cell.length_b   1.000
_cell.length_c   1.000
_cell.angle_alpha   90.00
_cell.angle_beta   90.00
_cell.angle_gamma   90.00
#
_symmetry.space_group_name_H-M   'P 1'
#
loop_
_entity.id
_entity.type
_entity.pdbx_description
1 polymer ?
#
loop_
_entity_poly.entity_id
_entity_poly.type
_entity_poly.pdbx_seq_one_letter_code
_entity_poly.pdbx_strand_id
1 'polypeptide(L)'
;IVFVVGDYYIFGELDETFNVRRLIREFSVNSAQDLSEFVLNRPELMGSYLNLDLTYLPSSSAFALKDLLPIVHTSEKPVRMISMSELDGVDLRSNHILYIGYISGLDKLMEFVFASSSLVLGDTYDELINRKTGEEYTSGAGIPLGRQGNYHDYGLLSTFPGPSGNQFVVVAGARDEGLMHTAYAATDMVHIEALEQFFSASRSDVAPAFEILYEVTGFDRMN
;
A
#
# COMPACT_ATOMS: atom_id res chain seq x y z
N ILE A 1 9.05 -16.69 -1.85
CA ILE A 1 8.51 -15.33 -2.04
C ILE A 1 7.22 -15.23 -1.25
N VAL A 2 7.04 -14.16 -0.50
CA VAL A 2 5.75 -13.83 0.13
C VAL A 2 5.13 -12.66 -0.63
N PHE A 3 3.94 -12.90 -1.17
CA PHE A 3 3.13 -11.91 -1.83
C PHE A 3 2.15 -11.33 -0.80
N VAL A 4 2.32 -10.07 -0.46
CA VAL A 4 1.58 -9.39 0.60
C VAL A 4 0.55 -8.45 0.00
N VAL A 5 -0.71 -8.64 0.34
CA VAL A 5 -1.80 -7.76 -0.10
C VAL A 5 -2.17 -6.82 1.04
N GLY A 6 -2.13 -5.52 0.76
CA GLY A 6 -2.50 -4.48 1.73
C GLY A 6 -3.99 -4.56 2.06
N ASP A 7 -4.31 -4.95 3.27
CA ASP A 7 -5.66 -5.02 3.80
C ASP A 7 -5.89 -3.96 4.88
N TYR A 8 -7.15 -3.70 5.19
CA TYR A 8 -7.55 -2.71 6.17
C TYR A 8 -8.42 -3.35 7.23
N TYR A 9 -8.00 -3.19 8.47
CA TYR A 9 -8.78 -3.58 9.63
C TYR A 9 -9.99 -2.66 9.81
N ILE A 10 -11.14 -3.26 10.10
CA ILE A 10 -12.38 -2.56 10.43
C ILE A 10 -12.98 -3.15 11.71
N PHE A 11 -13.63 -2.31 12.49
CA PHE A 11 -14.28 -2.72 13.72
C PHE A 11 -15.70 -2.15 13.82
N GLY A 12 -16.49 -2.69 14.73
CA GLY A 12 -17.87 -2.27 14.96
C GLY A 12 -17.96 -1.15 15.98
N GLU A 13 -18.76 -0.11 15.70
CA GLU A 13 -19.27 0.79 16.71
C GLU A 13 -20.59 0.23 17.25
N LEU A 14 -20.73 0.19 18.56
CA LEU A 14 -21.90 -0.33 19.24
C LEU A 14 -22.90 0.78 19.56
N ASP A 15 -24.19 0.45 19.49
CA ASP A 15 -25.26 1.27 20.04
C ASP A 15 -25.50 1.01 21.55
N GLU A 16 -26.45 1.71 22.14
CA GLU A 16 -26.81 1.57 23.56
C GLU A 16 -27.33 0.17 23.92
N THR A 17 -27.70 -0.63 22.93
CA THR A 17 -28.19 -2.00 23.09
C THR A 17 -27.13 -3.06 22.73
N PHE A 18 -25.87 -2.62 22.57
CA PHE A 18 -24.72 -3.45 22.21
C PHE A 18 -24.83 -4.12 20.84
N ASN A 19 -25.64 -3.58 19.92
CA ASN A 19 -25.64 -4.02 18.53
C ASN A 19 -24.64 -3.20 17.73
N VAL A 20 -24.05 -3.81 16.70
CA VAL A 20 -23.17 -3.10 15.75
C VAL A 20 -24.00 -2.13 14.95
N ARG A 21 -23.82 -0.85 15.20
CA ARG A 21 -24.51 0.25 14.51
C ARG A 21 -23.88 0.58 13.16
N ARG A 22 -22.53 0.55 13.12
CA ARG A 22 -21.77 0.82 11.89
C ARG A 22 -20.39 0.18 11.95
N LEU A 23 -19.77 0.02 10.79
CA LEU A 23 -18.39 -0.38 10.64
C LEU A 23 -17.51 0.87 10.57
N ILE A 24 -16.40 0.86 11.29
CA ILE A 24 -15.43 1.96 11.37
C ILE A 24 -14.12 1.50 10.78
N ARG A 25 -13.53 2.36 9.93
CA ARG A 25 -12.13 2.34 9.57
C ARG A 25 -11.47 3.57 10.22
N GLU A 26 -10.56 3.33 11.14
CA GLU A 26 -9.72 4.36 11.76
C GLU A 26 -8.29 4.17 11.29
N PHE A 27 -7.67 5.24 10.76
CA PHE A 27 -6.36 5.16 10.11
C PHE A 27 -5.25 4.62 11.02
N SER A 28 -5.30 4.99 12.29
CA SER A 28 -4.33 4.57 13.31
C SER A 28 -4.59 3.17 13.90
N VAL A 29 -5.66 2.48 13.46
CA VAL A 29 -6.07 1.18 14.01
C VAL A 29 -6.04 0.14 12.90
N ASN A 30 -4.98 -0.67 12.88
CA ASN A 30 -4.74 -1.66 11.81
C ASN A 30 -4.84 -3.12 12.29
N SER A 31 -5.10 -3.30 13.59
CA SER A 31 -5.24 -4.63 14.21
C SER A 31 -6.17 -4.61 15.42
N ALA A 32 -6.55 -5.78 15.89
CA ALA A 32 -7.28 -5.94 17.15
C ALA A 32 -6.47 -5.43 18.36
N GLN A 33 -5.14 -5.52 18.28
CA GLN A 33 -4.25 -4.99 19.32
C GLN A 33 -4.32 -3.46 19.32
N ASP A 34 -4.18 -2.82 18.15
CA ASP A 34 -4.27 -1.36 18.02
C ASP A 34 -5.62 -0.85 18.49
N LEU A 35 -6.73 -1.57 18.19
CA LEU A 35 -8.05 -1.23 18.72
C LEU A 35 -8.08 -1.26 20.25
N SER A 36 -7.45 -2.27 20.84
CA SER A 36 -7.37 -2.36 22.29
C SER A 36 -6.58 -1.19 22.90
N GLU A 37 -5.44 -0.83 22.31
CA GLU A 37 -4.63 0.30 22.74
C GLU A 37 -5.35 1.64 22.50
N PHE A 38 -6.06 1.77 21.37
CA PHE A 38 -6.86 2.94 21.03
C PHE A 38 -7.95 3.20 22.09
N VAL A 39 -8.65 2.14 22.55
CA VAL A 39 -9.69 2.23 23.57
C VAL A 39 -9.08 2.45 24.96
N LEU A 40 -7.96 1.79 25.29
CA LEU A 40 -7.29 1.98 26.60
C LEU A 40 -6.81 3.42 26.80
N ASN A 41 -6.37 4.07 25.73
CA ASN A 41 -5.94 5.48 25.77
C ASN A 41 -7.11 6.48 25.76
N ARG A 42 -8.36 6.00 25.64
CA ARG A 42 -9.61 6.80 25.60
C ARG A 42 -10.69 6.11 26.43
N PRO A 43 -10.62 6.21 27.77
CA PRO A 43 -11.55 5.49 28.66
C PRO A 43 -13.03 5.77 28.41
N GLU A 44 -13.36 6.95 27.85
CA GLU A 44 -14.72 7.34 27.45
C GLU A 44 -15.28 6.48 26.31
N LEU A 45 -14.42 5.79 25.55
CA LEU A 45 -14.80 4.90 24.45
C LEU A 45 -14.93 3.43 24.88
N MET A 46 -14.70 3.16 26.16
CA MET A 46 -14.79 1.78 26.68
C MET A 46 -16.20 1.23 26.50
N GLY A 47 -16.30 0.07 25.85
CA GLY A 47 -17.58 -0.57 25.53
C GLY A 47 -18.31 0.01 24.30
N SER A 48 -17.71 1.00 23.62
CA SER A 48 -18.28 1.58 22.39
C SER A 48 -17.86 0.85 21.11
N TYR A 49 -16.81 0.05 21.19
CA TYR A 49 -16.25 -0.63 19.99
C TYR A 49 -16.08 -2.13 20.23
N LEU A 50 -16.21 -2.88 19.12
CA LEU A 50 -16.11 -4.34 19.10
C LEU A 50 -15.16 -4.78 17.99
N ASN A 51 -14.17 -5.60 18.33
CA ASN A 51 -13.43 -6.36 17.33
C ASN A 51 -14.35 -7.35 16.65
N LEU A 52 -14.47 -7.26 15.32
CA LEU A 52 -15.29 -8.13 14.49
C LEU A 52 -14.45 -9.18 13.75
N ASP A 53 -13.12 -9.10 13.89
CA ASP A 53 -12.18 -9.94 13.14
C ASP A 53 -12.39 -9.81 11.62
N LEU A 54 -12.59 -8.57 11.17
CA LEU A 54 -12.86 -8.23 9.77
C LEU A 54 -11.78 -7.35 9.20
N THR A 55 -11.34 -7.72 8.00
CA THR A 55 -10.53 -6.88 7.13
C THR A 55 -11.19 -6.72 5.77
N TYR A 56 -10.81 -5.69 5.01
CA TYR A 56 -11.26 -5.52 3.64
C TYR A 56 -10.10 -5.12 2.72
N LEU A 57 -10.27 -5.41 1.45
CA LEU A 57 -9.37 -5.00 0.38
C LEU A 57 -10.07 -3.95 -0.49
N PRO A 58 -9.37 -2.88 -0.90
CA PRO A 58 -9.86 -2.00 -1.97
C PRO A 58 -10.09 -2.81 -3.25
N SER A 59 -11.11 -2.47 -4.01
CA SER A 59 -11.42 -3.17 -5.27
C SER A 59 -10.29 -3.07 -6.31
N SER A 60 -9.57 -1.96 -6.32
CA SER A 60 -8.37 -1.77 -7.14
C SER A 60 -7.27 -2.80 -6.87
N SER A 61 -7.15 -3.30 -5.63
CA SER A 61 -6.22 -4.37 -5.30
C SER A 61 -6.51 -5.65 -6.09
N ALA A 62 -7.79 -5.96 -6.34
CA ALA A 62 -8.17 -7.11 -7.16
C ALA A 62 -7.78 -6.93 -8.64
N PHE A 63 -7.92 -5.72 -9.18
CA PHE A 63 -7.49 -5.42 -10.56
C PHE A 63 -5.98 -5.45 -10.69
N ALA A 64 -5.26 -4.88 -9.74
CA ALA A 64 -3.81 -4.90 -9.71
C ALA A 64 -3.25 -6.33 -9.53
N LEU A 65 -3.88 -7.16 -8.72
CA LEU A 65 -3.56 -8.59 -8.59
C LEU A 65 -3.69 -9.32 -9.93
N LYS A 66 -4.74 -9.07 -10.68
CA LYS A 66 -4.95 -9.67 -12.01
C LYS A 66 -3.75 -9.43 -12.93
N ASP A 67 -3.14 -8.25 -12.87
CA ASP A 67 -2.01 -7.91 -13.74
C ASP A 67 -0.69 -8.52 -13.23
N LEU A 68 -0.49 -8.59 -11.91
CA LEU A 68 0.74 -9.12 -11.31
C LEU A 68 0.79 -10.65 -11.20
N LEU A 69 -0.33 -11.33 -10.97
CA LEU A 69 -0.37 -12.78 -10.77
C LEU A 69 0.27 -13.59 -11.91
N PRO A 70 0.10 -13.26 -13.20
CA PRO A 70 0.75 -14.00 -14.26
C PRO A 70 2.27 -14.00 -14.15
N ILE A 71 2.88 -12.87 -13.75
CA ILE A 71 4.34 -12.78 -13.54
C ILE A 71 4.78 -13.57 -12.32
N VAL A 72 4.05 -13.47 -11.24
CA VAL A 72 4.32 -14.21 -10.00
C VAL A 72 4.26 -15.72 -10.25
N HIS A 73 3.33 -16.19 -11.04
CA HIS A 73 3.20 -17.60 -11.41
C HIS A 73 4.32 -18.13 -12.32
N THR A 74 5.03 -17.26 -13.03
CA THR A 74 6.21 -17.69 -13.82
C THR A 74 7.44 -17.91 -12.94
N SER A 75 7.40 -17.52 -11.69
CA SER A 75 8.50 -17.76 -10.74
C SER A 75 8.65 -19.26 -10.46
N GLU A 76 9.87 -19.76 -10.60
CA GLU A 76 10.20 -21.13 -10.20
C GLU A 76 10.23 -21.32 -8.65
N LYS A 77 10.17 -20.21 -7.90
CA LYS A 77 10.19 -20.24 -6.44
C LYS A 77 8.76 -20.37 -5.90
N PRO A 78 8.58 -21.10 -4.78
CA PRO A 78 7.28 -21.13 -4.12
C PRO A 78 6.82 -19.73 -3.74
N VAL A 79 5.56 -19.43 -4.04
CA VAL A 79 4.92 -18.16 -3.71
C VAL A 79 3.79 -18.44 -2.72
N ARG A 80 3.82 -17.73 -1.59
CA ARG A 80 2.75 -17.71 -0.60
C ARG A 80 2.11 -16.33 -0.60
N MET A 81 0.79 -16.27 -0.69
CA MET A 81 0.02 -15.03 -0.62
C MET A 81 -0.58 -14.89 0.78
N ILE A 82 -0.44 -13.72 1.37
CA ILE A 82 -0.99 -13.36 2.68
C ILE A 82 -1.51 -11.92 2.66
N SER A 83 -2.35 -11.58 3.62
CA SER A 83 -2.68 -10.18 3.91
C SER A 83 -1.58 -9.48 4.72
N MET A 84 -1.55 -8.14 4.68
CA MET A 84 -0.60 -7.37 5.48
C MET A 84 -0.78 -7.62 6.99
N SER A 85 -2.01 -7.81 7.43
CA SER A 85 -2.32 -8.13 8.82
C SER A 85 -1.67 -9.44 9.30
N GLU A 86 -1.47 -10.41 8.38
CA GLU A 86 -0.83 -11.71 8.68
C GLU A 86 0.70 -11.68 8.58
N LEU A 87 1.28 -10.63 7.98
CA LEU A 87 2.73 -10.52 7.82
C LEU A 87 3.43 -10.44 9.18
N ASP A 88 4.46 -11.24 9.37
CA ASP A 88 5.22 -11.27 10.62
C ASP A 88 6.72 -10.98 10.44
N GLY A 89 7.43 -10.84 11.57
CA GLY A 89 8.86 -10.54 11.56
C GLY A 89 9.73 -11.68 11.04
N VAL A 90 9.24 -12.92 10.98
CA VAL A 90 9.95 -14.06 10.39
C VAL A 90 9.89 -13.93 8.87
N ASP A 91 8.74 -13.61 8.34
CA ASP A 91 8.55 -13.38 6.91
C ASP A 91 9.46 -12.25 6.40
N LEU A 92 9.50 -11.13 7.10
CA LEU A 92 10.34 -9.98 6.76
C LEU A 92 11.83 -10.30 6.70
N ARG A 93 12.29 -11.25 7.51
CA ARG A 93 13.73 -11.65 7.53
C ARG A 93 14.05 -12.78 6.58
N SER A 94 13.10 -13.67 6.31
CA SER A 94 13.38 -14.95 5.65
C SER A 94 12.97 -15.01 4.20
N ASN A 95 12.14 -14.05 3.74
CA ASN A 95 11.52 -14.12 2.42
C ASN A 95 11.76 -12.84 1.61
N HIS A 96 11.79 -12.97 0.29
CA HIS A 96 11.53 -11.83 -0.57
C HIS A 96 10.05 -11.44 -0.42
N ILE A 97 9.79 -10.15 -0.32
CA ILE A 97 8.45 -9.59 -0.15
C ILE A 97 8.04 -8.87 -1.43
N LEU A 98 6.86 -9.18 -1.94
CA LEU A 98 6.20 -8.39 -2.97
C LEU A 98 4.89 -7.85 -2.38
N TYR A 99 4.86 -6.56 -2.13
CA TYR A 99 3.68 -5.86 -1.62
C TYR A 99 2.84 -5.29 -2.75
N ILE A 100 1.53 -5.40 -2.60
CA ILE A 100 0.54 -4.73 -3.45
C ILE A 100 -0.57 -4.12 -2.59
N GLY A 101 -0.89 -2.85 -2.80
CA GLY A 101 -1.94 -2.15 -2.06
C GLY A 101 -1.78 -0.65 -2.07
N TYR A 102 -2.56 0.04 -1.25
CA TYR A 102 -2.33 1.47 -1.08
C TYR A 102 -1.11 1.74 -0.21
N ILE A 103 -0.52 2.92 -0.40
CA ILE A 103 0.60 3.40 0.43
C ILE A 103 0.19 3.42 1.91
N SER A 104 -1.05 3.82 2.20
CA SER A 104 -1.62 3.80 3.56
C SER A 104 -1.81 2.40 4.16
N GLY A 105 -1.73 1.35 3.36
CA GLY A 105 -1.80 -0.04 3.80
C GLY A 105 -0.45 -0.73 3.98
N LEU A 106 0.67 0.02 3.86
CA LEU A 106 2.02 -0.52 4.04
C LEU A 106 2.32 -1.00 5.46
N ASP A 107 1.62 -0.47 6.46
CA ASP A 107 1.71 -0.85 7.89
C ASP A 107 3.15 -1.23 8.32
N LYS A 108 3.41 -2.50 8.59
CA LYS A 108 4.73 -3.03 9.02
C LYS A 108 5.86 -2.80 8.01
N LEU A 109 5.55 -2.60 6.73
CA LEU A 109 6.55 -2.28 5.69
C LEU A 109 6.91 -0.81 5.63
N MET A 110 6.12 0.07 6.23
CA MET A 110 6.24 1.52 6.11
C MET A 110 7.63 2.03 6.50
N GLU A 111 8.15 1.59 7.64
CA GLU A 111 9.48 1.99 8.10
C GLU A 111 10.58 1.54 7.13
N PHE A 112 10.49 0.33 6.59
CA PHE A 112 11.47 -0.20 5.63
C PHE A 112 11.43 0.56 4.30
N VAL A 113 10.23 0.83 3.79
CA VAL A 113 10.03 1.55 2.52
C VAL A 113 10.60 2.97 2.64
N PHE A 114 10.17 3.71 3.65
CA PHE A 114 10.53 5.12 3.78
C PHE A 114 11.88 5.39 4.45
N ALA A 115 12.54 4.40 5.05
CA ALA A 115 13.88 4.57 5.59
C ALA A 115 14.91 4.93 4.50
N SER A 116 14.77 4.36 3.31
CA SER A 116 15.70 4.57 2.17
C SER A 116 15.09 5.41 1.05
N SER A 117 13.83 5.81 1.17
CA SER A 117 13.09 6.59 0.18
C SER A 117 13.46 8.06 0.21
N SER A 118 13.40 8.73 -0.94
CA SER A 118 13.40 10.19 -1.04
C SER A 118 12.05 10.80 -0.65
N LEU A 119 11.04 9.96 -0.45
CA LEU A 119 9.68 10.33 -0.08
C LEU A 119 9.43 10.07 1.41
N VAL A 120 8.45 10.75 1.97
CA VAL A 120 7.84 10.46 3.28
C VAL A 120 6.33 10.58 3.16
N LEU A 121 5.61 10.00 4.11
CA LEU A 121 4.19 10.28 4.28
C LEU A 121 4.00 11.72 4.76
N GLY A 122 2.98 12.37 4.21
CA GLY A 122 2.50 13.67 4.67
C GLY A 122 1.55 13.57 5.86
N ASP A 123 0.79 14.62 6.06
CA ASP A 123 -0.17 14.73 7.18
C ASP A 123 -1.42 13.89 6.94
N THR A 124 -1.69 13.49 5.70
CA THR A 124 -2.83 12.65 5.31
C THR A 124 -2.37 11.28 4.80
N TYR A 125 -3.26 10.31 4.83
CA TYR A 125 -2.97 8.92 4.43
C TYR A 125 -2.70 8.73 2.93
N ASP A 126 -2.98 9.72 2.10
CA ASP A 126 -2.84 9.72 0.64
C ASP A 126 -1.87 10.80 0.13
N GLU A 127 -1.04 11.33 1.01
CA GLU A 127 -0.05 12.36 0.72
C GLU A 127 1.37 11.81 0.83
N LEU A 128 2.18 12.12 -0.16
CA LEU A 128 3.63 11.91 -0.14
C LEU A 128 4.34 13.24 -0.24
N ILE A 129 5.46 13.38 0.45
CA ILE A 129 6.29 14.58 0.41
C ILE A 129 7.71 14.19 0.02
N ASN A 130 8.29 14.90 -0.95
CA ASN A 130 9.68 14.75 -1.29
C ASN A 130 10.56 15.42 -0.21
N ARG A 131 11.39 14.62 0.46
CA ARG A 131 12.26 15.08 1.56
C ARG A 131 13.25 16.18 1.16
N LYS A 132 13.64 16.22 -0.10
CA LYS A 132 14.67 17.15 -0.59
C LYS A 132 14.07 18.45 -1.09
N THR A 133 12.95 18.37 -1.80
CA THR A 133 12.33 19.54 -2.44
C THR A 133 11.20 20.12 -1.62
N GLY A 134 10.59 19.35 -0.71
CA GLY A 134 9.35 19.71 0.00
C GLY A 134 8.13 19.67 -0.91
N GLU A 135 8.24 19.11 -2.10
CA GLU A 135 7.11 18.96 -3.02
C GLU A 135 6.12 17.94 -2.50
N GLU A 136 4.85 18.29 -2.52
CA GLU A 136 3.74 17.48 -2.01
C GLU A 136 3.00 16.81 -3.17
N TYR A 137 2.72 15.52 -3.02
CA TYR A 137 2.00 14.68 -3.97
C TYR A 137 0.76 14.12 -3.28
N THR A 138 -0.35 14.84 -3.36
CA THR A 138 -1.62 14.46 -2.73
C THR A 138 -2.61 14.01 -3.78
N SER A 139 -3.23 12.84 -3.57
CA SER A 139 -4.24 12.33 -4.48
C SER A 139 -5.50 13.21 -4.46
N GLY A 140 -5.95 13.60 -5.65
CA GLY A 140 -7.25 14.25 -5.85
C GLY A 140 -8.40 13.28 -6.07
N ALA A 141 -8.12 11.96 -6.12
CA ALA A 141 -9.11 10.93 -6.37
C ALA A 141 -10.11 10.82 -5.21
N GLY A 142 -11.38 10.69 -5.54
CA GLY A 142 -12.43 10.51 -4.53
C GLY A 142 -12.82 11.76 -3.76
N ILE A 143 -12.39 12.95 -4.16
CA ILE A 143 -12.91 14.21 -3.60
C ILE A 143 -14.30 14.46 -4.17
N PRO A 144 -15.38 14.39 -3.36
CA PRO A 144 -16.74 14.49 -3.86
C PRO A 144 -17.13 15.95 -3.98
N LEU A 145 -16.74 16.65 -4.98
CA LEU A 145 -17.17 18.05 -5.07
C LEU A 145 -17.28 18.51 -6.51
N GLY A 146 -18.38 18.24 -7.20
CA GLY A 146 -18.87 19.05 -8.31
C GLY A 146 -17.84 19.65 -9.29
N ARG A 147 -16.60 19.24 -9.18
CA ARG A 147 -15.52 19.58 -10.08
C ARG A 147 -15.50 18.51 -11.14
N GLN A 148 -16.24 18.73 -12.20
CA GLN A 148 -15.97 18.08 -13.47
C GLN A 148 -14.53 18.45 -13.86
N GLY A 149 -13.60 17.52 -13.78
CA GLY A 149 -12.22 17.80 -14.14
C GLY A 149 -11.31 16.58 -13.96
N ASN A 150 -10.14 16.72 -14.51
CA ASN A 150 -9.06 15.79 -14.28
C ASN A 150 -8.63 15.87 -12.81
N TYR A 151 -8.35 14.73 -12.21
CA TYR A 151 -7.67 14.65 -10.93
C TYR A 151 -6.34 13.93 -11.11
N HIS A 152 -5.44 14.15 -10.17
CA HIS A 152 -4.17 13.46 -10.12
C HIS A 152 -4.23 12.39 -9.05
N ASP A 153 -3.61 11.26 -9.33
CA ASP A 153 -3.33 10.20 -8.37
C ASP A 153 -1.88 9.76 -8.52
N TYR A 154 -1.33 9.10 -7.51
CA TYR A 154 0.08 8.76 -7.49
C TYR A 154 0.28 7.28 -7.22
N GLY A 155 1.24 6.70 -7.95
CA GLY A 155 1.63 5.31 -7.80
C GLY A 155 3.12 5.18 -7.50
N LEU A 156 3.49 4.29 -6.59
CA LEU A 156 4.84 4.04 -6.16
C LEU A 156 5.28 2.63 -6.55
N LEU A 157 6.27 2.55 -7.44
CA LEU A 157 7.02 1.32 -7.71
C LEU A 157 8.39 1.46 -7.07
N SER A 158 8.71 0.63 -6.10
CA SER A 158 10.02 0.65 -5.49
C SER A 158 10.56 -0.74 -5.19
N THR A 159 11.88 -0.85 -5.17
CA THR A 159 12.56 -2.04 -4.70
C THR A 159 13.76 -1.64 -3.84
N PHE A 160 14.01 -2.41 -2.79
CA PHE A 160 15.10 -2.18 -1.87
C PHE A 160 15.50 -3.47 -1.15
N PRO A 161 16.77 -3.56 -0.68
CA PRO A 161 17.22 -4.72 0.06
C PRO A 161 16.56 -4.78 1.44
N GLY A 162 16.08 -5.95 1.80
CA GLY A 162 15.59 -6.23 3.14
C GLY A 162 16.73 -6.50 4.13
N PRO A 163 16.40 -6.66 5.42
CA PRO A 163 17.39 -6.72 6.51
C PRO A 163 18.32 -7.93 6.47
N SER A 164 17.98 -8.97 5.73
CA SER A 164 18.75 -10.24 5.67
C SER A 164 19.27 -10.57 4.26
N GLY A 165 19.38 -9.57 3.38
CA GLY A 165 19.77 -9.77 1.99
C GLY A 165 18.65 -10.28 1.10
N ASN A 166 17.44 -10.35 1.60
CA ASN A 166 16.22 -10.53 0.82
C ASN A 166 15.86 -9.23 0.09
N GLN A 167 14.92 -9.28 -0.83
CA GLN A 167 14.48 -8.14 -1.63
C GLN A 167 13.02 -7.82 -1.32
N PHE A 168 12.74 -6.54 -1.16
CA PHE A 168 11.39 -6.02 -1.06
C PHE A 168 11.02 -5.29 -2.35
N VAL A 169 9.86 -5.58 -2.88
CA VAL A 169 9.27 -4.91 -4.04
C VAL A 169 7.91 -4.36 -3.62
N VAL A 170 7.68 -3.10 -3.90
CA VAL A 170 6.45 -2.40 -3.53
C VAL A 170 5.77 -1.91 -4.80
N VAL A 171 4.55 -2.36 -5.00
CA VAL A 171 3.62 -1.89 -6.02
C VAL A 171 2.46 -1.24 -5.29
N ALA A 172 2.50 0.08 -5.18
CA ALA A 172 1.53 0.79 -4.36
C ALA A 172 0.91 1.98 -5.08
N GLY A 173 -0.23 2.44 -4.59
CA GLY A 173 -0.87 3.67 -5.03
C GLY A 173 -1.32 4.52 -3.86
N ALA A 174 -1.43 5.83 -4.04
CA ALA A 174 -2.10 6.68 -3.07
C ALA A 174 -3.59 6.31 -3.03
N ARG A 175 -4.19 6.11 -4.22
CA ARG A 175 -5.57 5.64 -4.41
C ARG A 175 -5.65 4.61 -5.55
N ASP A 176 -6.87 4.38 -6.05
CA ASP A 176 -7.21 3.32 -7.00
C ASP A 176 -6.43 3.40 -8.31
N GLU A 177 -6.40 4.56 -8.94
CA GLU A 177 -5.78 4.75 -10.25
C GLU A 177 -4.26 4.64 -10.16
N GLY A 178 -3.67 5.21 -9.12
CA GLY A 178 -2.25 5.09 -8.83
C GLY A 178 -1.83 3.63 -8.65
N LEU A 179 -2.59 2.85 -7.87
CA LEU A 179 -2.31 1.43 -7.68
C LEU A 179 -2.44 0.62 -8.97
N MET A 180 -3.55 0.79 -9.69
CA MET A 180 -3.80 0.05 -10.94
C MET A 180 -2.75 0.37 -12.00
N HIS A 181 -2.40 1.66 -12.15
CA HIS A 181 -1.36 2.07 -13.10
C HIS A 181 0.00 1.51 -12.72
N THR A 182 0.37 1.55 -11.44
CA THR A 182 1.67 1.01 -10.98
C THR A 182 1.77 -0.49 -11.23
N ALA A 183 0.69 -1.25 -10.97
CA ALA A 183 0.64 -2.67 -11.27
C ALA A 183 0.76 -2.94 -12.77
N TYR A 184 0.06 -2.18 -13.60
CA TYR A 184 0.20 -2.26 -15.05
C TYR A 184 1.64 -1.95 -15.50
N ALA A 185 2.22 -0.84 -15.05
CA ALA A 185 3.58 -0.44 -15.42
C ALA A 185 4.65 -1.46 -14.98
N ALA A 186 4.44 -2.12 -13.84
CA ALA A 186 5.33 -3.18 -13.35
C ALA A 186 5.24 -4.48 -14.17
N THR A 187 4.26 -4.61 -15.05
CA THR A 187 4.01 -5.82 -15.86
C THR A 187 4.10 -5.56 -17.37
N ASP A 188 4.05 -4.32 -17.78
CA ASP A 188 4.13 -3.94 -19.20
C ASP A 188 5.56 -3.98 -19.73
N MET A 189 5.79 -4.75 -20.78
CA MET A 189 7.13 -4.97 -21.34
C MET A 189 7.80 -3.68 -21.79
N VAL A 190 7.05 -2.69 -22.28
CA VAL A 190 7.62 -1.41 -22.73
C VAL A 190 8.19 -0.63 -21.54
N HIS A 191 7.47 -0.61 -20.41
CA HIS A 191 7.93 0.02 -19.19
C HIS A 191 9.13 -0.73 -18.58
N ILE A 192 9.09 -2.06 -18.56
CA ILE A 192 10.20 -2.89 -18.06
C ILE A 192 11.47 -2.67 -18.89
N GLU A 193 11.37 -2.71 -20.22
CA GLU A 193 12.53 -2.46 -21.10
C GLU A 193 13.11 -1.05 -20.91
N ALA A 194 12.26 -0.04 -20.71
CA ALA A 194 12.71 1.33 -20.43
C ALA A 194 13.47 1.40 -19.07
N LEU A 195 12.98 0.70 -18.05
CA LEU A 195 13.65 0.60 -16.76
C LEU A 195 14.98 -0.16 -16.86
N GLU A 196 15.02 -1.26 -17.57
CA GLU A 196 16.25 -2.02 -17.81
C GLU A 196 17.30 -1.18 -18.53
N GLN A 197 16.92 -0.41 -19.54
CA GLN A 197 17.82 0.51 -20.24
C GLN A 197 18.36 1.59 -19.29
N PHE A 198 17.51 2.17 -18.46
CA PHE A 198 17.89 3.18 -17.49
C PHE A 198 18.89 2.64 -16.46
N PHE A 199 18.64 1.43 -15.92
CA PHE A 199 19.50 0.81 -14.92
C PHE A 199 20.74 0.13 -15.49
N SER A 200 20.75 -0.30 -16.77
CA SER A 200 21.90 -0.90 -17.43
C SER A 200 23.11 0.06 -17.48
N ALA A 201 22.86 1.37 -17.41
CA ALA A 201 23.90 2.39 -17.33
C ALA A 201 24.57 2.41 -15.94
N SER A 202 23.93 1.85 -14.92
CA SER A 202 24.39 1.82 -13.54
C SER A 202 24.84 0.40 -13.18
N ARG A 203 26.06 0.01 -13.55
CA ARG A 203 26.61 -1.33 -13.26
C ARG A 203 26.80 -1.51 -11.74
N SER A 204 25.93 -2.29 -11.12
CA SER A 204 26.08 -2.76 -9.75
C SER A 204 25.79 -4.25 -9.70
N ASP A 205 26.65 -5.01 -9.01
CA ASP A 205 26.45 -6.46 -8.75
C ASP A 205 25.40 -6.69 -7.63
N VAL A 206 24.88 -5.62 -7.04
CA VAL A 206 23.85 -5.66 -6.00
C VAL A 206 22.49 -5.46 -6.66
N ALA A 207 21.47 -6.19 -6.20
CA ALA A 207 20.10 -6.00 -6.63
C ALA A 207 19.72 -4.50 -6.57
N PRO A 208 19.23 -3.93 -7.67
CA PRO A 208 19.04 -2.49 -7.75
C PRO A 208 18.01 -2.02 -6.70
N ALA A 209 18.38 -1.00 -5.94
CA ALA A 209 17.42 -0.25 -5.14
C ALA A 209 16.98 0.96 -5.98
N PHE A 210 15.69 1.09 -6.22
CA PHE A 210 15.12 2.23 -6.93
C PHE A 210 13.72 2.55 -6.41
N GLU A 211 13.30 3.75 -6.69
CA GLU A 211 11.91 4.17 -6.52
C GLU A 211 11.47 5.01 -7.71
N ILE A 212 10.23 4.83 -8.12
CA ILE A 212 9.58 5.57 -9.19
C ILE A 212 8.22 6.00 -8.67
N LEU A 213 7.98 7.29 -8.70
CA LEU A 213 6.67 7.86 -8.46
C LEU A 213 6.00 8.17 -9.80
N TYR A 214 4.90 7.50 -10.07
CA TYR A 214 4.05 7.77 -11.22
C TYR A 214 3.00 8.82 -10.84
N GLU A 215 2.84 9.83 -11.67
CA GLU A 215 1.69 10.70 -11.66
C GLU A 215 0.66 10.20 -12.68
N VAL A 216 -0.54 9.95 -12.23
CA VAL A 216 -1.64 9.40 -13.04
C VAL A 216 -2.75 10.43 -13.11
N THR A 217 -3.16 10.80 -14.32
CA THR A 217 -4.30 11.70 -14.51
C THR A 217 -5.56 10.85 -14.75
N GLY A 218 -6.53 10.97 -13.88
CA GLY A 218 -7.85 10.36 -14.01
C GLY A 218 -8.90 11.36 -14.44
N PHE A 219 -10.02 10.83 -14.93
CA PHE A 219 -11.23 11.61 -15.19
C PHE A 219 -12.31 11.20 -14.20
N ASP A 220 -12.96 12.18 -13.62
CA ASP A 220 -14.10 11.93 -12.75
C ASP A 220 -15.16 11.16 -13.54
N ARG A 221 -15.44 9.92 -13.13
CA ARG A 221 -16.50 9.13 -13.75
C ARG A 221 -17.83 9.74 -13.31
N MET A 222 -18.45 10.53 -14.20
CA MET A 222 -19.85 10.83 -14.04
C MET A 222 -20.66 9.54 -14.15
N ASN A 223 -21.27 9.13 -13.07
CA ASN A 223 -22.32 8.11 -13.05
C ASN A 223 -23.62 8.69 -13.62
#